data_1bb09568d31e47ed00439a820abac901
#
_entry.id   1bb09568d31e47ed00439a820abac901
#
_cell.length_a   1.000
_cell.length_b   1.000
_cell.length_c   1.000
_cell.angle_alpha   90.00
_cell.angle_beta   90.00
_cell.angle_gamma   90.00
#
_symmetry.space_group_name_H-M   'P 1'
#
loop_
_entity.id
_entity.type
_entity.pdbx_description
1 polymer ?
#
loop_
_entity_poly.entity_id
_entity_poly.type
_entity_poly.pdbx_seq_one_letter_code
_entity_poly.pdbx_strand_id
1 'polypeptide(L)'
;VCGITGVMYFEDREPSVSMLQQMTDVIHHRGPNDSGFWTENRIGLGFRRLSIIDIAEGHQPLCNEDESVWIIFNGEIYNYKSLRSMLQDRGHVFRTNSDTEVIVHLYEEFGEECVKHLRGMFGFAIWDRRKKQLFAARDHFGIKPFYYQYNDRQLLFGSEIKSLVASGSVSPSIRTESLMNYLTFQYVPEPNTMFEGIQKLPPAHYIKASFDGEMSIHRYWDPMFEPVDRPFGEYVEQIRETLKDSVVHHMVSDVERGCFLSSGIDSTAIAAHMRQIEPIRTFSVGFEGPNNETLIAAETAKALGTEHYSKIITREDFFNTLPKAVWHQDEPVADPSAIALYHVAQLAREHVTVTLSGEGADELFGGYRIYREPLSLAPLESLPLSVRRMLHRLVKMLPAGMKGRNYLLRGTTPLEERFLGNAKIFTEDMKAEVLRVDSEMFKRYQNPFQIAAQYYDKTKHQDPVTRMQYIDMNLWMPGDILMKADKMTMAHSLELRVPLLDKELFEVARRIPTKYRIAEGTTKHIFRKAMEGIVPDFILNRPKLGFPVPLRDWLKGPTGSTMVEQIKASGIEDYVRLDAVEKMAKLHQDGQGDYARRLWTIYMFALWHATYMEATTKKAVAAF
;
A
#
# COMPACT_ATOMS: atom_id res chain seq x y z
N VAL A 1 2.48 14.47 -6.73
CA VAL A 1 2.91 13.07 -6.96
C VAL A 1 3.14 12.85 -8.43
N CYS A 2 4.25 12.22 -8.76
CA CYS A 2 4.79 12.16 -10.11
C CYS A 2 5.06 10.70 -10.52
N GLY A 3 5.64 10.51 -11.68
CA GLY A 3 6.25 9.27 -12.11
C GLY A 3 7.74 9.46 -12.29
N ILE A 4 8.56 8.62 -11.69
CA ILE A 4 10.01 8.61 -11.88
C ILE A 4 10.44 7.32 -12.56
N THR A 5 11.52 7.42 -13.32
CA THR A 5 12.19 6.26 -13.91
C THR A 5 13.65 6.56 -14.16
N GLY A 6 14.50 5.56 -14.20
CA GLY A 6 15.88 5.76 -14.52
C GLY A 6 16.65 4.48 -14.78
N VAL A 7 17.84 4.64 -15.28
CA VAL A 7 18.81 3.59 -15.54
C VAL A 7 20.20 4.03 -15.16
N MET A 8 20.96 3.11 -14.58
CA MET A 8 22.40 3.22 -14.37
C MET A 8 23.07 1.98 -14.97
N TYR A 9 23.93 2.19 -15.96
CA TYR A 9 24.70 1.11 -16.57
C TYR A 9 26.04 0.91 -15.84
N PHE A 10 26.41 -0.33 -15.60
CA PHE A 10 27.71 -0.70 -15.02
C PHE A 10 28.77 -0.88 -16.09
N GLU A 11 28.38 -1.17 -17.32
CA GLU A 11 29.20 -1.17 -18.52
C GLU A 11 29.27 0.22 -19.18
N ASP A 12 30.23 0.41 -20.08
CA ASP A 12 30.39 1.68 -20.82
C ASP A 12 29.33 1.81 -21.92
N ARG A 13 28.15 2.29 -21.50
CA ARG A 13 26.97 2.46 -22.33
C ARG A 13 26.20 3.69 -21.90
N GLU A 14 25.85 4.54 -22.86
CA GLU A 14 25.03 5.73 -22.61
C GLU A 14 23.53 5.38 -22.66
N PRO A 15 22.73 5.92 -21.73
CA PRO A 15 21.27 5.81 -21.78
C PRO A 15 20.67 6.54 -22.97
N SER A 16 19.74 5.90 -23.65
CA SER A 16 18.99 6.50 -24.74
C SER A 16 17.83 7.35 -24.20
N VAL A 17 17.70 8.59 -24.62
CA VAL A 17 16.54 9.45 -24.30
C VAL A 17 15.24 8.79 -24.82
N SER A 18 15.28 8.13 -25.98
CA SER A 18 14.12 7.40 -26.52
C SER A 18 13.67 6.26 -25.60
N MET A 19 14.60 5.54 -24.95
CA MET A 19 14.25 4.51 -23.97
C MET A 19 13.63 5.15 -22.72
N LEU A 20 14.21 6.22 -22.18
CA LEU A 20 13.64 6.95 -21.04
C LEU A 20 12.23 7.48 -21.37
N GLN A 21 12.03 7.95 -22.59
CA GLN A 21 10.72 8.41 -23.06
C GLN A 21 9.70 7.26 -23.06
N GLN A 22 10.05 6.09 -23.61
CA GLN A 22 9.17 4.91 -23.56
C GLN A 22 8.83 4.52 -22.13
N MET A 23 9.82 4.53 -21.20
CA MET A 23 9.65 4.24 -19.79
C MET A 23 8.73 5.25 -19.10
N THR A 24 8.75 6.51 -19.48
CA THR A 24 7.89 7.56 -18.91
C THR A 24 6.52 7.62 -19.57
N ASP A 25 6.39 7.35 -20.86
CA ASP A 25 5.11 7.42 -21.59
C ASP A 25 4.09 6.41 -21.04
N VAL A 26 4.56 5.22 -20.69
CA VAL A 26 3.68 4.16 -20.14
C VAL A 26 3.13 4.53 -18.74
N ILE A 27 3.72 5.48 -18.05
CA ILE A 27 3.27 6.01 -16.75
C ILE A 27 2.75 7.46 -16.84
N HIS A 28 2.32 7.89 -18.03
CA HIS A 28 1.77 9.24 -18.27
C HIS A 28 0.62 9.60 -17.28
N HIS A 29 -0.22 8.62 -16.93
CA HIS A 29 -1.32 8.79 -15.97
C HIS A 29 -0.86 9.27 -14.59
N ARG A 30 0.40 9.03 -14.18
CA ARG A 30 0.94 9.54 -12.92
C ARG A 30 1.25 11.03 -12.96
N GLY A 31 1.62 11.54 -14.14
CA GLY A 31 2.03 12.94 -14.30
C GLY A 31 1.76 13.47 -15.70
N PRO A 32 0.53 13.92 -15.98
CA PRO A 32 0.15 14.34 -17.32
C PRO A 32 0.57 15.78 -17.67
N ASN A 33 1.02 16.57 -16.69
CA ASN A 33 1.24 18.00 -16.88
C ASN A 33 2.57 18.32 -17.55
N ASP A 34 3.63 17.55 -17.28
CA ASP A 34 4.97 17.82 -17.81
C ASP A 34 5.83 16.54 -17.82
N SER A 35 6.95 16.58 -18.55
CA SER A 35 7.95 15.51 -18.59
C SER A 35 9.35 16.08 -18.72
N GLY A 36 10.33 15.38 -18.14
CA GLY A 36 11.73 15.78 -18.21
C GLY A 36 12.67 14.58 -18.33
N PHE A 37 13.79 14.79 -18.99
CA PHE A 37 14.82 13.79 -19.22
C PHE A 37 16.19 14.39 -19.00
N TRP A 38 17.08 13.62 -18.42
CA TRP A 38 18.46 13.99 -18.28
C TRP A 38 19.35 12.75 -18.38
N THR A 39 20.45 12.86 -19.12
CA THR A 39 21.41 11.78 -19.32
C THR A 39 22.83 12.30 -19.18
N GLU A 40 23.69 11.52 -18.56
CA GLU A 40 25.12 11.78 -18.46
C GLU A 40 25.87 10.46 -18.32
N ASN A 41 26.86 10.22 -19.19
CA ASN A 41 27.66 9.01 -19.18
C ASN A 41 26.79 7.74 -19.16
N ARG A 42 26.75 7.06 -18.01
CA ARG A 42 26.06 5.77 -17.81
C ARG A 42 24.75 5.90 -17.03
N ILE A 43 24.32 7.13 -16.70
CA ILE A 43 23.09 7.40 -15.94
C ILE A 43 22.06 8.12 -16.78
N GLY A 44 20.81 7.71 -16.67
CA GLY A 44 19.67 8.40 -17.27
C GLY A 44 18.52 8.51 -16.28
N LEU A 45 17.91 9.69 -16.21
CA LEU A 45 16.79 10.03 -15.34
C LEU A 45 15.61 10.49 -16.19
N GLY A 46 14.42 9.98 -15.93
CA GLY A 46 13.18 10.35 -16.60
C GLY A 46 12.07 10.67 -15.58
N PHE A 47 11.22 11.60 -15.96
CA PHE A 47 10.22 12.16 -15.05
C PHE A 47 8.90 12.49 -15.74
N ARG A 48 7.79 12.25 -15.04
CA ARG A 48 6.44 12.70 -15.38
C ARG A 48 5.87 13.49 -14.21
N ARG A 49 5.36 14.70 -14.48
CA ARG A 49 4.92 15.65 -13.46
C ARG A 49 3.41 15.72 -13.33
N LEU A 50 2.93 15.61 -12.10
CA LEU A 50 1.65 16.15 -11.65
C LEU A 50 1.95 17.42 -10.84
N SER A 51 1.60 18.58 -11.37
CA SER A 51 1.94 19.88 -10.78
C SER A 51 1.04 20.17 -9.58
N ILE A 52 1.61 20.24 -8.37
CA ILE A 52 0.92 20.46 -7.11
C ILE A 52 1.56 21.60 -6.31
N ILE A 53 2.87 21.62 -6.17
CA ILE A 53 3.65 22.72 -5.58
C ILE A 53 4.56 23.31 -6.64
N ASP A 54 4.69 24.63 -6.62
CA ASP A 54 5.48 25.42 -7.55
C ASP A 54 5.16 25.08 -9.01
N ILE A 55 3.93 25.36 -9.42
CA ILE A 55 3.39 24.97 -10.74
C ILE A 55 4.26 25.45 -11.89
N ALA A 56 4.88 26.63 -11.76
CA ALA A 56 5.66 27.25 -12.81
C ALA A 56 7.11 26.72 -12.93
N GLU A 57 7.80 26.52 -11.80
CA GLU A 57 9.25 26.27 -11.80
C GLU A 57 9.68 24.90 -11.27
N GLY A 58 8.77 24.10 -10.71
CA GLY A 58 9.07 22.78 -10.15
C GLY A 58 9.33 21.69 -11.21
N HIS A 59 9.96 22.03 -12.34
CA HIS A 59 10.36 21.07 -13.37
C HIS A 59 11.46 20.13 -12.87
N GLN A 60 11.44 18.88 -13.34
CA GLN A 60 12.44 17.86 -13.01
C GLN A 60 12.91 17.13 -14.29
N PRO A 61 14.11 16.54 -14.31
CA PRO A 61 15.13 16.48 -13.26
C PRO A 61 15.65 17.84 -12.82
N LEU A 62 15.86 18.01 -11.51
CA LEU A 62 16.31 19.27 -10.89
C LEU A 62 17.71 19.08 -10.31
N CYS A 63 18.52 20.15 -10.24
CA CYS A 63 19.86 20.09 -9.70
C CYS A 63 20.14 21.25 -8.73
N ASN A 64 21.25 21.11 -7.96
CA ASN A 64 21.84 22.19 -7.17
C ASN A 64 22.51 23.26 -8.03
N GLU A 65 23.12 24.28 -7.42
CA GLU A 65 23.65 25.47 -8.08
C GLU A 65 24.80 25.18 -9.05
N ASP A 66 25.65 24.18 -8.76
CA ASP A 66 26.81 23.80 -9.58
C ASP A 66 26.58 22.57 -10.46
N GLU A 67 25.30 22.07 -10.50
CA GLU A 67 24.87 20.91 -11.27
C GLU A 67 25.59 19.61 -10.90
N SER A 68 26.12 19.52 -9.68
CA SER A 68 26.81 18.31 -9.21
C SER A 68 25.88 17.26 -8.63
N VAL A 69 24.67 17.64 -8.23
CA VAL A 69 23.65 16.77 -7.64
C VAL A 69 22.34 16.92 -8.40
N TRP A 70 21.88 15.85 -9.02
CA TRP A 70 20.63 15.78 -9.79
C TRP A 70 19.60 14.90 -9.12
N ILE A 71 18.33 15.30 -9.12
CA ILE A 71 17.23 14.55 -8.51
C ILE A 71 16.04 14.37 -9.45
N ILE A 72 15.37 13.20 -9.32
CA ILE A 72 13.97 12.98 -9.69
C ILE A 72 13.21 12.51 -8.46
N PHE A 73 12.00 13.06 -8.26
CA PHE A 73 11.23 12.88 -7.05
C PHE A 73 9.75 12.66 -7.32
N ASN A 74 9.20 11.62 -6.74
CA ASN A 74 7.77 11.31 -6.69
C ASN A 74 7.30 11.38 -5.25
N GLY A 75 6.63 12.45 -4.85
CA GLY A 75 6.18 12.59 -3.47
C GLY A 75 5.78 14.01 -3.09
N GLU A 76 5.81 14.25 -1.77
CA GLU A 76 5.54 15.53 -1.13
C GLU A 76 6.31 15.62 0.19
N ILE A 77 7.05 16.69 0.42
CA ILE A 77 7.78 16.94 1.67
C ILE A 77 7.07 18.02 2.47
N TYR A 78 6.27 17.62 3.44
CA TYR A 78 5.36 18.51 4.17
C TYR A 78 6.07 19.57 5.02
N ASN A 79 7.29 19.29 5.50
CA ASN A 79 8.08 20.22 6.30
C ASN A 79 9.11 21.03 5.46
N TYR A 80 8.95 21.09 4.12
CA TYR A 80 9.92 21.71 3.23
C TYR A 80 10.19 23.20 3.55
N LYS A 81 9.19 23.95 4.01
CA LYS A 81 9.35 25.39 4.32
C LYS A 81 10.33 25.62 5.47
N SER A 82 10.23 24.83 6.53
CA SER A 82 11.14 24.91 7.68
C SER A 82 12.54 24.42 7.33
N LEU A 83 12.64 23.34 6.55
CA LEU A 83 13.92 22.83 6.06
C LEU A 83 14.60 23.83 5.12
N ARG A 84 13.84 24.48 4.23
CA ARG A 84 14.35 25.54 3.35
C ARG A 84 14.97 26.69 4.14
N SER A 85 14.27 27.20 5.18
CA SER A 85 14.82 28.26 6.03
C SER A 85 16.13 27.84 6.71
N MET A 86 16.18 26.63 7.28
CA MET A 86 17.38 26.08 7.89
C MET A 86 18.55 25.97 6.89
N LEU A 87 18.29 25.54 5.67
CA LEU A 87 19.32 25.40 4.61
C LEU A 87 19.81 26.76 4.10
N GLN A 88 18.91 27.74 3.95
CA GLN A 88 19.28 29.12 3.61
C GLN A 88 20.18 29.76 4.69
N ASP A 89 19.89 29.52 5.97
CA ASP A 89 20.75 29.97 7.09
C ASP A 89 22.16 29.32 7.05
N ARG A 90 22.30 28.17 6.35
CA ARG A 90 23.59 27.49 6.11
C ARG A 90 24.27 27.91 4.80
N GLY A 91 23.64 28.79 4.05
CA GLY A 91 24.23 29.38 2.83
C GLY A 91 23.78 28.75 1.51
N HIS A 92 22.85 27.80 1.51
CA HIS A 92 22.27 27.24 0.29
C HIS A 92 21.40 28.26 -0.43
N VAL A 93 21.50 28.29 -1.75
CA VAL A 93 20.75 29.20 -2.63
C VAL A 93 19.70 28.42 -3.39
N PHE A 94 18.44 28.76 -3.20
CA PHE A 94 17.31 28.11 -3.86
C PHE A 94 16.92 28.87 -5.14
N ARG A 95 16.67 28.12 -6.21
CA ARG A 95 16.20 28.65 -7.51
C ARG A 95 14.68 28.53 -7.66
N THR A 96 14.06 27.53 -7.01
CA THR A 96 12.63 27.24 -7.09
C THR A 96 11.96 27.38 -5.73
N ASN A 97 10.63 27.32 -5.69
CA ASN A 97 9.86 27.19 -4.45
C ASN A 97 9.40 25.75 -4.20
N SER A 98 9.92 24.81 -4.98
CA SER A 98 9.58 23.39 -4.90
C SER A 98 10.13 22.75 -3.63
N ASP A 99 9.37 21.80 -3.09
CA ASP A 99 9.82 20.90 -2.03
C ASP A 99 10.91 19.94 -2.49
N THR A 100 11.02 19.69 -3.81
CA THR A 100 12.06 18.85 -4.42
C THR A 100 13.46 19.39 -4.18
N GLU A 101 13.66 20.68 -4.32
CA GLU A 101 14.98 21.33 -4.17
C GLU A 101 15.53 21.20 -2.75
N VAL A 102 14.63 21.16 -1.75
CA VAL A 102 15.00 20.94 -0.35
C VAL A 102 15.70 19.59 -0.16
N ILE A 103 15.30 18.54 -0.88
CA ILE A 103 15.94 17.22 -0.80
C ILE A 103 17.37 17.26 -1.31
N VAL A 104 17.62 18.01 -2.39
CA VAL A 104 18.97 18.17 -2.96
C VAL A 104 19.92 18.80 -1.95
N HIS A 105 19.54 19.94 -1.37
CA HIS A 105 20.38 20.64 -0.40
C HIS A 105 20.51 19.90 0.93
N LEU A 106 19.49 19.15 1.36
CA LEU A 106 19.61 18.24 2.51
C LEU A 106 20.63 17.12 2.23
N TYR A 107 20.65 16.58 1.02
CA TYR A 107 21.63 15.56 0.65
C TYR A 107 23.05 16.13 0.61
N GLU A 108 23.26 17.36 0.16
CA GLU A 108 24.56 18.04 0.21
C GLU A 108 25.07 18.17 1.65
N GLU A 109 24.21 18.56 2.59
CA GLU A 109 24.56 18.76 4.00
C GLU A 109 24.74 17.44 4.78
N PHE A 110 23.85 16.48 4.58
CA PHE A 110 23.74 15.31 5.46
C PHE A 110 24.00 13.96 4.76
N GLY A 111 24.24 13.96 3.44
CA GLY A 111 24.38 12.72 2.68
C GLY A 111 23.16 11.83 2.82
N GLU A 112 23.39 10.53 3.06
CA GLU A 112 22.31 9.55 3.25
C GLU A 112 21.41 9.81 4.48
N GLU A 113 21.89 10.55 5.47
CA GLU A 113 21.10 10.92 6.66
C GLU A 113 19.99 11.94 6.34
N CYS A 114 19.99 12.56 5.15
CA CYS A 114 18.96 13.51 4.69
C CYS A 114 17.55 12.95 4.86
N VAL A 115 17.33 11.63 4.66
CA VAL A 115 16.03 10.97 4.78
C VAL A 115 15.42 11.07 6.18
N LYS A 116 16.24 11.22 7.23
CA LYS A 116 15.78 11.34 8.62
C LYS A 116 15.13 12.70 8.91
N HIS A 117 15.50 13.73 8.15
CA HIS A 117 14.96 15.09 8.29
C HIS A 117 13.61 15.26 7.58
N LEU A 118 13.32 14.39 6.61
CA LEU A 118 12.11 14.49 5.80
C LEU A 118 10.86 14.08 6.58
N ARG A 119 9.82 14.89 6.51
CA ARG A 119 8.44 14.58 6.91
C ARG A 119 7.61 14.63 5.64
N GLY A 120 7.19 13.47 5.15
CA GLY A 120 6.52 13.40 3.86
C GLY A 120 6.37 11.98 3.35
N MET A 121 5.86 11.88 2.14
CA MET A 121 5.74 10.66 1.36
C MET A 121 6.62 10.79 0.12
N PHE A 122 7.48 9.80 -0.15
CA PHE A 122 8.46 9.94 -1.22
C PHE A 122 9.02 8.63 -1.78
N GLY A 123 9.31 8.70 -3.08
CA GLY A 123 10.27 7.87 -3.76
C GLY A 123 11.13 8.77 -4.62
N PHE A 124 12.43 8.82 -4.40
CA PHE A 124 13.34 9.68 -5.19
C PHE A 124 14.63 8.96 -5.56
N ALA A 125 15.30 9.51 -6.57
CA ALA A 125 16.64 9.09 -6.95
C ALA A 125 17.52 10.32 -7.18
N ILE A 126 18.69 10.33 -6.55
CA ILE A 126 19.72 11.36 -6.65
C ILE A 126 20.93 10.78 -7.36
N TRP A 127 21.44 11.48 -8.37
CA TRP A 127 22.76 11.27 -8.94
C TRP A 127 23.75 12.29 -8.40
N ASP A 128 24.79 11.82 -7.71
CA ASP A 128 25.90 12.63 -7.21
C ASP A 128 27.12 12.45 -8.14
N ARG A 129 27.40 13.47 -8.96
CA ARG A 129 28.54 13.50 -9.91
C ARG A 129 29.89 13.41 -9.20
N ARG A 130 30.01 14.05 -8.03
CA ARG A 130 31.27 14.11 -7.29
C ARG A 130 31.63 12.74 -6.73
N LYS A 131 30.64 12.03 -6.16
CA LYS A 131 30.81 10.68 -5.62
C LYS A 131 30.67 9.58 -6.69
N LYS A 132 30.17 9.91 -7.89
CA LYS A 132 29.76 8.96 -8.94
C LYS A 132 28.83 7.88 -8.38
N GLN A 133 27.85 8.30 -7.60
CA GLN A 133 26.95 7.44 -6.84
C GLN A 133 25.48 7.80 -7.10
N LEU A 134 24.67 6.78 -7.35
CA LEU A 134 23.23 6.87 -7.26
C LEU A 134 22.80 6.62 -5.81
N PHE A 135 21.98 7.53 -5.28
CA PHE A 135 21.29 7.40 -4.00
C PHE A 135 19.80 7.46 -4.24
N ALA A 136 19.06 6.41 -3.89
CA ALA A 136 17.62 6.37 -4.06
C ALA A 136 16.95 5.95 -2.75
N ALA A 137 15.82 6.59 -2.40
CA ALA A 137 15.16 6.32 -1.13
C ALA A 137 13.64 6.25 -1.27
N ARG A 138 13.01 5.48 -0.38
CA ARG A 138 11.55 5.34 -0.24
C ARG A 138 11.12 5.73 1.17
N ASP A 139 9.96 6.38 1.30
CA ASP A 139 9.46 6.92 2.56
C ASP A 139 9.26 5.89 3.68
N HIS A 140 9.03 6.40 4.90
CA HIS A 140 8.95 5.65 6.14
C HIS A 140 7.95 4.48 6.11
N PHE A 141 6.79 4.67 5.49
CA PHE A 141 5.71 3.69 5.45
C PHE A 141 5.57 2.98 4.10
N GLY A 142 6.30 3.45 3.06
CA GLY A 142 6.17 2.94 1.69
C GLY A 142 4.93 3.47 0.99
N ILE A 143 4.50 4.70 1.30
CA ILE A 143 3.34 5.36 0.69
C ILE A 143 3.56 5.51 -0.82
N LYS A 144 4.77 5.91 -1.23
CA LYS A 144 5.13 6.00 -2.65
C LYS A 144 5.83 4.73 -3.11
N PRO A 145 5.49 4.23 -4.30
CA PRO A 145 6.12 3.04 -4.86
C PRO A 145 7.53 3.35 -5.37
N PHE A 146 8.42 2.37 -5.23
CA PHE A 146 9.74 2.35 -5.84
C PHE A 146 10.10 0.92 -6.21
N TYR A 147 10.20 0.65 -7.51
CA TYR A 147 10.58 -0.64 -8.08
C TYR A 147 11.97 -0.56 -8.68
N TYR A 148 12.70 -1.67 -8.65
CA TYR A 148 14.01 -1.75 -9.28
C TYR A 148 14.30 -3.15 -9.82
N GLN A 149 15.17 -3.21 -10.82
CA GLN A 149 15.80 -4.42 -11.33
C GLN A 149 17.31 -4.20 -11.32
N TYR A 150 18.02 -5.12 -10.65
CA TYR A 150 19.47 -5.08 -10.55
C TYR A 150 20.07 -6.38 -11.08
N ASN A 151 21.08 -6.26 -11.95
CA ASN A 151 21.88 -7.35 -12.47
C ASN A 151 23.31 -6.87 -12.77
N ASP A 152 24.16 -7.74 -13.30
CA ASP A 152 25.58 -7.45 -13.56
C ASP A 152 25.81 -6.30 -14.57
N ARG A 153 24.82 -5.85 -15.31
CA ARG A 153 24.93 -4.84 -16.37
C ARG A 153 24.33 -3.51 -16.01
N GLN A 154 23.29 -3.51 -15.17
CA GLN A 154 22.49 -2.31 -14.93
C GLN A 154 21.68 -2.36 -13.64
N LEU A 155 21.33 -1.16 -13.17
CA LEU A 155 20.25 -0.90 -12.24
C LEU A 155 19.17 -0.10 -12.96
N LEU A 156 17.99 -0.69 -13.18
CA LEU A 156 16.78 0.01 -13.62
C LEU A 156 15.91 0.32 -12.41
N PHE A 157 15.22 1.45 -12.41
CA PHE A 157 14.28 1.79 -11.34
C PHE A 157 13.13 2.66 -11.84
N GLY A 158 12.03 2.68 -11.07
CA GLY A 158 10.87 3.48 -11.41
C GLY A 158 9.71 3.36 -10.44
N SER A 159 8.71 4.20 -10.62
CA SER A 159 7.48 4.22 -9.81
C SER A 159 6.54 3.06 -10.12
N GLU A 160 6.63 2.46 -11.30
CA GLU A 160 5.77 1.36 -11.75
C GLU A 160 6.56 0.30 -12.52
N ILE A 161 6.16 -0.96 -12.38
CA ILE A 161 6.84 -2.11 -13.03
C ILE A 161 6.77 -1.99 -14.55
N LYS A 162 5.61 -1.56 -15.10
CA LYS A 162 5.44 -1.38 -16.53
C LYS A 162 6.47 -0.41 -17.14
N SER A 163 6.96 0.56 -16.37
CA SER A 163 8.03 1.47 -16.78
C SER A 163 9.36 0.72 -17.00
N LEU A 164 9.71 -0.21 -16.10
CA LEU A 164 10.90 -1.04 -16.24
C LEU A 164 10.78 -1.98 -17.45
N VAL A 165 9.63 -2.60 -17.65
CA VAL A 165 9.35 -3.46 -18.80
C VAL A 165 9.44 -2.69 -20.11
N ALA A 166 8.94 -1.45 -20.15
CA ALA A 166 8.97 -0.59 -21.33
C ALA A 166 10.40 -0.19 -21.75
N SER A 167 11.41 -0.36 -20.88
CA SER A 167 12.83 -0.17 -21.25
C SER A 167 13.31 -1.14 -22.35
N GLY A 168 12.58 -2.25 -22.55
CA GLY A 168 13.00 -3.35 -23.43
C GLY A 168 14.16 -4.20 -22.89
N SER A 169 14.71 -3.84 -21.72
CA SER A 169 15.81 -4.59 -21.09
C SER A 169 15.32 -5.70 -20.14
N VAL A 170 14.02 -5.71 -19.84
CA VAL A 170 13.37 -6.69 -18.95
C VAL A 170 12.34 -7.49 -19.74
N SER A 171 12.52 -8.81 -19.79
CA SER A 171 11.51 -9.72 -20.34
C SER A 171 10.59 -10.19 -19.22
N PRO A 172 9.28 -9.93 -19.28
CA PRO A 172 8.37 -10.36 -18.25
C PRO A 172 8.35 -11.88 -18.10
N SER A 173 8.55 -12.36 -16.88
CA SER A 173 8.39 -13.77 -16.49
C SER A 173 7.87 -13.85 -15.06
N ILE A 174 7.18 -14.94 -14.73
CA ILE A 174 6.53 -15.11 -13.43
C ILE A 174 7.50 -15.70 -12.42
N ARG A 175 7.59 -15.06 -11.24
CA ARG A 175 8.24 -15.64 -10.07
C ARG A 175 7.27 -16.58 -9.37
N THR A 176 7.46 -17.88 -9.51
CA THR A 176 6.57 -18.92 -8.96
C THR A 176 6.41 -18.80 -7.44
N GLU A 177 7.48 -18.48 -6.70
CA GLU A 177 7.41 -18.27 -5.25
C GLU A 177 6.49 -17.10 -4.87
N SER A 178 6.47 -16.04 -5.68
CA SER A 178 5.57 -14.90 -5.49
C SER A 178 4.11 -15.29 -5.71
N LEU A 179 3.82 -16.13 -6.72
CA LEU A 179 2.49 -16.67 -6.93
C LEU A 179 2.02 -17.51 -5.73
N MET A 180 2.90 -18.35 -5.17
CA MET A 180 2.60 -19.15 -3.98
C MET A 180 2.27 -18.27 -2.78
N ASN A 181 3.02 -17.18 -2.56
CA ASN A 181 2.78 -16.24 -1.47
C ASN A 181 1.56 -15.36 -1.71
N TYR A 182 1.35 -14.90 -2.96
CA TYR A 182 0.16 -14.16 -3.37
C TYR A 182 -1.15 -14.88 -3.02
N LEU A 183 -1.22 -16.20 -3.24
CA LEU A 183 -2.41 -16.98 -2.88
C LEU A 183 -2.73 -16.93 -1.38
N THR A 184 -1.73 -16.77 -0.51
CA THR A 184 -1.99 -16.58 0.93
C THR A 184 -2.34 -15.14 1.26
N PHE A 185 -1.54 -14.18 0.80
CA PHE A 185 -1.63 -12.79 1.23
C PHE A 185 -2.59 -11.94 0.40
N GLN A 186 -3.07 -12.43 -0.76
CA GLN A 186 -3.81 -11.69 -1.80
C GLN A 186 -3.03 -10.53 -2.47
N TYR A 187 -1.77 -10.37 -2.14
CA TYR A 187 -0.77 -9.49 -2.75
C TYR A 187 0.60 -10.19 -2.67
N VAL A 188 1.60 -9.67 -3.35
CA VAL A 188 2.97 -10.19 -3.26
C VAL A 188 3.73 -9.44 -2.16
N PRO A 189 4.16 -10.13 -1.07
CA PRO A 189 4.93 -9.49 -0.01
C PRO A 189 6.26 -8.91 -0.49
N GLU A 190 6.60 -7.71 0.00
CA GLU A 190 7.86 -7.06 -0.29
C GLU A 190 9.05 -7.85 0.32
N PRO A 191 10.23 -7.82 -0.31
CA PRO A 191 10.64 -7.02 -1.46
C PRO A 191 10.28 -7.61 -2.83
N ASN A 192 9.71 -8.82 -2.87
CA ASN A 192 9.42 -9.50 -4.14
C ASN A 192 8.28 -8.84 -4.92
N THR A 193 8.26 -9.09 -6.23
CA THR A 193 7.13 -8.80 -7.12
C THR A 193 6.67 -10.10 -7.79
N MET A 194 5.55 -10.05 -8.52
CA MET A 194 5.14 -11.17 -9.35
C MET A 194 6.09 -11.41 -10.54
N PHE A 195 6.88 -10.40 -10.92
CA PHE A 195 7.86 -10.49 -12.00
C PHE A 195 9.21 -10.99 -11.50
N GLU A 196 9.80 -11.97 -12.21
CA GLU A 196 11.15 -12.43 -11.93
C GLU A 196 12.17 -11.30 -12.18
N GLY A 197 13.13 -11.13 -11.27
CA GLY A 197 14.18 -10.13 -11.38
C GLY A 197 13.79 -8.69 -11.02
N ILE A 198 12.49 -8.38 -10.82
CA ILE A 198 12.05 -7.05 -10.36
C ILE A 198 11.71 -7.12 -8.87
N GLN A 199 12.15 -6.12 -8.12
CA GLN A 199 11.92 -6.01 -6.68
C GLN A 199 11.33 -4.64 -6.32
N LYS A 200 10.70 -4.57 -5.14
CA LYS A 200 10.28 -3.33 -4.46
C LYS A 200 11.39 -2.91 -3.50
N LEU A 201 11.72 -1.64 -3.47
CA LEU A 201 12.51 -1.10 -2.37
C LEU A 201 11.59 -1.07 -1.13
N PRO A 202 11.92 -1.78 -0.03
CA PRO A 202 11.04 -1.80 1.12
C PRO A 202 10.85 -0.42 1.77
N PRO A 203 9.77 -0.20 2.56
CA PRO A 203 9.56 1.04 3.30
C PRO A 203 10.76 1.40 4.17
N ALA A 204 11.06 2.69 4.26
CA ALA A 204 12.17 3.22 5.06
C ALA A 204 13.55 2.64 4.67
N HIS A 205 13.76 2.36 3.38
CA HIS A 205 15.07 1.94 2.87
C HIS A 205 15.60 2.91 1.82
N TYR A 206 16.91 2.90 1.67
CA TYR A 206 17.60 3.55 0.57
C TYR A 206 18.59 2.61 -0.13
N ILE A 207 18.83 2.87 -1.40
CA ILE A 207 19.83 2.22 -2.24
C ILE A 207 21.01 3.16 -2.41
N LYS A 208 22.24 2.63 -2.36
CA LYS A 208 23.45 3.25 -2.90
C LYS A 208 24.00 2.34 -4.00
N ALA A 209 24.29 2.91 -5.16
CA ALA A 209 24.90 2.16 -6.26
C ALA A 209 25.98 3.00 -6.95
N SER A 210 27.03 2.35 -7.43
CA SER A 210 28.18 2.95 -8.12
C SER A 210 28.42 2.30 -9.47
N PHE A 211 29.24 2.95 -10.33
CA PHE A 211 29.49 2.47 -11.71
C PHE A 211 30.28 1.16 -11.78
N ASP A 212 30.92 0.72 -10.71
CA ASP A 212 31.57 -0.59 -10.58
C ASP A 212 30.61 -1.76 -10.38
N GLY A 213 29.31 -1.48 -10.29
CA GLY A 213 28.25 -2.45 -10.08
C GLY A 213 27.97 -2.76 -8.62
N GLU A 214 28.67 -2.14 -7.67
CA GLU A 214 28.34 -2.30 -6.26
C GLU A 214 27.00 -1.64 -5.93
N MET A 215 26.10 -2.40 -5.28
CA MET A 215 24.82 -1.91 -4.78
C MET A 215 24.61 -2.37 -3.34
N SER A 216 24.15 -1.46 -2.49
CA SER A 216 23.77 -1.76 -1.11
C SER A 216 22.41 -1.16 -0.77
N ILE A 217 21.66 -1.86 0.08
CA ILE A 217 20.34 -1.45 0.55
C ILE A 217 20.37 -1.35 2.07
N HIS A 218 19.93 -0.21 2.59
CA HIS A 218 19.98 0.08 4.02
C HIS A 218 18.63 0.55 4.53
N ARG A 219 18.22 0.03 5.70
CA ARG A 219 17.03 0.49 6.42
C ARG A 219 17.41 1.69 7.31
N TYR A 220 16.70 2.81 7.18
CA TYR A 220 16.96 4.02 7.99
C TYR A 220 15.93 4.23 9.11
N TRP A 221 14.78 3.53 9.09
CA TRP A 221 13.74 3.61 10.11
C TRP A 221 12.95 2.30 10.22
N ASP A 222 12.34 2.04 11.41
CA ASP A 222 11.54 0.84 11.69
C ASP A 222 10.26 1.24 12.44
N PRO A 223 9.03 0.85 11.98
CA PRO A 223 7.77 1.15 12.68
C PRO A 223 7.57 0.32 13.94
N MET A 224 8.57 0.27 14.82
CA MET A 224 8.54 -0.49 16.05
C MET A 224 7.67 0.19 17.10
N PHE A 225 6.74 -0.56 17.68
CA PHE A 225 5.94 -0.12 18.80
C PHE A 225 6.71 -0.29 20.12
N GLU A 226 6.65 0.71 20.97
CA GLU A 226 7.31 0.74 22.28
C GLU A 226 6.34 1.34 23.33
N PRO A 227 5.31 0.57 23.75
CA PRO A 227 4.28 1.06 24.65
C PRO A 227 4.87 1.57 25.97
N VAL A 228 4.44 2.76 26.41
CA VAL A 228 4.85 3.41 27.65
C VAL A 228 3.60 3.67 28.50
N ASP A 229 3.65 3.32 29.78
CA ASP A 229 2.51 3.56 30.67
C ASP A 229 2.50 5.03 31.14
N ARG A 230 1.60 5.82 30.55
CA ARG A 230 1.32 7.22 30.90
C ARG A 230 -0.18 7.39 31.11
N PRO A 231 -0.62 8.49 31.75
CA PRO A 231 -2.04 8.79 31.91
C PRO A 231 -2.79 8.79 30.57
N PHE A 232 -3.98 8.21 30.57
CA PHE A 232 -4.83 8.11 29.38
C PHE A 232 -5.12 9.48 28.73
N GLY A 233 -5.42 10.50 29.58
CA GLY A 233 -5.71 11.86 29.11
C GLY A 233 -4.55 12.54 28.38
N GLU A 234 -3.30 12.26 28.76
CA GLU A 234 -2.12 12.79 28.06
C GLU A 234 -2.06 12.29 26.62
N TYR A 235 -2.29 10.99 26.41
CA TYR A 235 -2.33 10.43 25.07
C TYR A 235 -3.49 10.95 24.22
N VAL A 236 -4.68 11.16 24.85
CA VAL A 236 -5.82 11.76 24.17
C VAL A 236 -5.46 13.14 23.61
N GLU A 237 -4.83 13.98 24.43
CA GLU A 237 -4.44 15.33 24.02
C GLU A 237 -3.33 15.29 22.95
N GLN A 238 -2.29 14.47 23.13
CA GLN A 238 -1.23 14.31 22.14
C GLN A 238 -1.78 13.86 20.77
N ILE A 239 -2.74 12.92 20.75
CA ILE A 239 -3.39 12.49 19.49
C ILE A 239 -4.11 13.68 18.84
N ARG A 240 -4.89 14.47 19.61
CA ARG A 240 -5.62 15.63 19.09
C ARG A 240 -4.69 16.66 18.46
N GLU A 241 -3.66 17.07 19.19
CA GLU A 241 -2.69 18.07 18.74
C GLU A 241 -1.92 17.59 17.51
N THR A 242 -1.37 16.37 17.58
CA THR A 242 -0.52 15.84 16.53
C THR A 242 -1.31 15.50 15.25
N LEU A 243 -2.55 14.99 15.38
CA LEU A 243 -3.40 14.75 14.20
C LEU A 243 -3.79 16.07 13.53
N LYS A 244 -4.15 17.09 14.30
CA LYS A 244 -4.43 18.42 13.75
C LYS A 244 -3.22 18.99 13.02
N ASP A 245 -2.03 18.93 13.62
CA ASP A 245 -0.78 19.35 13.01
C ASP A 245 -0.48 18.57 11.73
N SER A 246 -0.65 17.25 11.76
CA SER A 246 -0.50 16.41 10.58
C SER A 246 -1.43 16.82 9.45
N VAL A 247 -2.72 17.04 9.71
CA VAL A 247 -3.66 17.48 8.68
C VAL A 247 -3.25 18.82 8.08
N VAL A 248 -2.82 19.79 8.91
CA VAL A 248 -2.32 21.11 8.44
C VAL A 248 -1.15 20.93 7.47
N HIS A 249 -0.18 20.09 7.81
CA HIS A 249 0.97 19.81 6.94
C HIS A 249 0.56 19.11 5.63
N HIS A 250 -0.35 18.14 5.70
CA HIS A 250 -0.85 17.44 4.51
C HIS A 250 -1.77 18.30 3.62
N MET A 251 -2.22 19.47 4.10
CA MET A 251 -2.98 20.42 3.30
C MET A 251 -2.12 21.41 2.51
N VAL A 252 -0.79 21.40 2.65
CA VAL A 252 0.09 22.28 1.87
C VAL A 252 0.02 21.92 0.39
N SER A 253 -0.48 22.85 -0.44
CA SER A 253 -0.69 22.63 -1.88
C SER A 253 -1.06 23.95 -2.56
N ASP A 254 -0.65 24.13 -3.82
CA ASP A 254 -1.04 25.26 -4.68
C ASP A 254 -2.31 24.94 -5.52
N VAL A 255 -2.85 23.71 -5.38
CA VAL A 255 -4.06 23.26 -6.09
C VAL A 255 -5.16 22.86 -5.11
N GLU A 256 -6.40 22.74 -5.63
CA GLU A 256 -7.57 22.36 -4.82
C GLU A 256 -7.44 20.95 -4.22
N ARG A 257 -7.92 20.83 -2.98
CA ARG A 257 -7.89 19.62 -2.15
C ARG A 257 -9.29 19.17 -1.76
N GLY A 258 -9.44 17.86 -1.60
CA GLY A 258 -10.64 17.24 -1.09
C GLY A 258 -10.34 16.14 -0.08
N CYS A 259 -11.38 15.41 0.32
CA CYS A 259 -11.24 14.29 1.25
C CYS A 259 -12.13 13.13 0.82
N PHE A 260 -11.59 11.92 0.85
CA PHE A 260 -12.42 10.73 0.79
C PHE A 260 -13.18 10.58 2.10
N LEU A 261 -14.50 10.44 2.01
CA LEU A 261 -15.38 10.33 3.17
C LEU A 261 -16.16 9.02 3.10
N SER A 262 -15.84 8.11 4.01
CA SER A 262 -16.63 6.90 4.25
C SER A 262 -17.58 7.09 5.41
N SER A 263 -18.29 6.02 5.80
CA SER A 263 -19.08 6.00 7.03
C SER A 263 -18.25 5.81 8.31
N GLY A 264 -16.91 5.83 8.21
CA GLY A 264 -15.98 5.50 9.29
C GLY A 264 -15.42 6.72 10.02
N ILE A 265 -15.00 6.51 11.27
CA ILE A 265 -14.42 7.56 12.13
C ILE A 265 -13.12 8.14 11.52
N ASP A 266 -12.32 7.34 10.84
CA ASP A 266 -10.99 7.71 10.35
C ASP A 266 -11.07 8.84 9.30
N SER A 267 -11.81 8.58 8.23
CA SER A 267 -12.05 9.57 7.18
C SER A 267 -12.83 10.78 7.69
N THR A 268 -13.77 10.57 8.62
CA THR A 268 -14.53 11.68 9.24
C THR A 268 -13.62 12.57 10.08
N ALA A 269 -12.65 12.01 10.82
CA ALA A 269 -11.68 12.78 11.59
C ALA A 269 -10.82 13.67 10.68
N ILE A 270 -10.34 13.12 9.56
CA ILE A 270 -9.57 13.91 8.58
C ILE A 270 -10.44 15.02 7.99
N ALA A 271 -11.65 14.70 7.50
CA ALA A 271 -12.56 15.69 6.93
C ALA A 271 -12.95 16.79 7.93
N ALA A 272 -13.17 16.44 9.20
CA ALA A 272 -13.49 17.39 10.26
C ALA A 272 -12.35 18.39 10.53
N HIS A 273 -11.09 17.90 10.62
CA HIS A 273 -9.93 18.77 10.78
C HIS A 273 -9.69 19.65 9.56
N MET A 274 -9.80 19.12 8.34
CA MET A 274 -9.68 19.92 7.12
C MET A 274 -10.74 21.03 7.07
N ARG A 275 -12.00 20.70 7.42
CA ARG A 275 -13.13 21.64 7.40
C ARG A 275 -12.98 22.79 8.41
N GLN A 276 -12.25 22.57 9.51
CA GLN A 276 -11.91 23.64 10.46
C GLN A 276 -10.93 24.68 9.86
N ILE A 277 -10.19 24.30 8.83
CA ILE A 277 -9.18 25.16 8.18
C ILE A 277 -9.80 25.90 7.00
N GLU A 278 -10.52 25.18 6.12
CA GLU A 278 -11.15 25.75 4.92
C GLU A 278 -12.41 24.98 4.51
N PRO A 279 -13.27 25.54 3.63
CA PRO A 279 -14.30 24.76 2.95
C PRO A 279 -13.67 23.65 2.09
N ILE A 280 -14.21 22.43 2.17
CA ILE A 280 -13.68 21.28 1.43
C ILE A 280 -14.78 20.53 0.68
N ARG A 281 -14.36 19.82 -0.37
CA ARG A 281 -15.17 18.82 -1.08
C ARG A 281 -14.87 17.44 -0.54
N THR A 282 -15.91 16.62 -0.39
CA THR A 282 -15.81 15.25 0.10
C THR A 282 -16.40 14.27 -0.90
N PHE A 283 -15.81 13.08 -1.00
CA PHE A 283 -16.16 12.11 -2.02
C PHE A 283 -16.41 10.74 -1.40
N SER A 284 -17.45 10.05 -1.86
CA SER A 284 -17.76 8.69 -1.45
C SER A 284 -18.27 7.83 -2.60
N VAL A 285 -18.09 6.53 -2.48
CA VAL A 285 -18.72 5.55 -3.37
C VAL A 285 -19.34 4.44 -2.53
N GLY A 286 -20.32 3.75 -3.08
CA GLY A 286 -20.97 2.61 -2.45
C GLY A 286 -21.50 1.64 -3.49
N PHE A 287 -21.94 0.47 -3.04
CA PHE A 287 -22.63 -0.50 -3.87
C PHE A 287 -24.13 -0.46 -3.59
N GLU A 288 -24.91 -0.92 -4.55
CA GLU A 288 -26.34 -1.12 -4.35
C GLU A 288 -26.62 -2.12 -3.22
N GLY A 289 -27.64 -1.87 -2.41
CA GLY A 289 -28.08 -2.78 -1.36
C GLY A 289 -28.09 -2.18 0.05
N PRO A 290 -28.37 -3.01 1.06
CA PRO A 290 -28.62 -2.56 2.44
C PRO A 290 -27.36 -2.00 3.14
N ASN A 291 -26.20 -2.31 2.65
CA ASN A 291 -24.91 -1.85 3.19
C ASN A 291 -24.34 -0.65 2.42
N ASN A 292 -25.20 0.14 1.77
CA ASN A 292 -24.76 1.33 1.06
C ASN A 292 -24.24 2.40 2.03
N GLU A 293 -22.94 2.61 2.04
CA GLU A 293 -22.28 3.59 2.93
C GLU A 293 -22.44 5.04 2.49
N THR A 294 -22.85 5.30 1.23
CA THR A 294 -22.96 6.69 0.72
C THR A 294 -24.02 7.51 1.44
N LEU A 295 -25.08 6.88 1.94
CA LEU A 295 -26.12 7.58 2.69
C LEU A 295 -25.58 8.17 4.00
N ILE A 296 -24.77 7.40 4.71
CA ILE A 296 -24.17 7.85 5.97
C ILE A 296 -23.03 8.83 5.72
N ALA A 297 -22.28 8.63 4.65
CA ALA A 297 -21.28 9.61 4.23
C ALA A 297 -21.93 10.95 3.90
N ALA A 298 -23.08 10.97 3.23
CA ALA A 298 -23.85 12.18 2.94
C ALA A 298 -24.40 12.87 4.22
N GLU A 299 -24.90 12.09 5.19
CA GLU A 299 -25.31 12.62 6.50
C GLU A 299 -24.13 13.23 7.26
N THR A 300 -22.98 12.55 7.24
CA THR A 300 -21.74 13.03 7.85
C THR A 300 -21.26 14.31 7.19
N ALA A 301 -21.25 14.37 5.87
CA ALA A 301 -20.89 15.56 5.10
C ALA A 301 -21.79 16.76 5.44
N LYS A 302 -23.10 16.52 5.56
CA LYS A 302 -24.06 17.55 5.98
C LYS A 302 -23.75 18.05 7.40
N ALA A 303 -23.44 17.14 8.33
CA ALA A 303 -23.09 17.50 9.70
C ALA A 303 -21.77 18.30 9.79
N LEU A 304 -20.80 18.00 8.94
CA LEU A 304 -19.54 18.73 8.83
C LEU A 304 -19.64 20.03 8.00
N GLY A 305 -20.72 20.21 7.23
CA GLY A 305 -20.89 21.35 6.33
C GLY A 305 -19.92 21.32 5.13
N THR A 306 -19.68 20.14 4.55
CA THR A 306 -18.85 19.96 3.35
C THR A 306 -19.71 19.83 2.09
N GLU A 307 -19.14 20.22 0.94
CA GLU A 307 -19.72 19.92 -0.37
C GLU A 307 -19.45 18.44 -0.71
N HIS A 308 -20.49 17.64 -0.89
CA HIS A 308 -20.36 16.17 -0.98
C HIS A 308 -20.81 15.62 -2.32
N TYR A 309 -19.96 14.76 -2.89
CA TYR A 309 -20.22 14.02 -4.11
C TYR A 309 -20.19 12.52 -3.84
N SER A 310 -21.16 11.79 -4.39
CA SER A 310 -21.23 10.33 -4.22
C SER A 310 -21.61 9.61 -5.51
N LYS A 311 -21.13 8.38 -5.68
CA LYS A 311 -21.43 7.50 -6.82
C LYS A 311 -21.79 6.10 -6.32
N ILE A 312 -22.83 5.53 -6.90
CA ILE A 312 -23.16 4.10 -6.73
C ILE A 312 -22.47 3.30 -7.83
N ILE A 313 -21.74 2.26 -7.44
CA ILE A 313 -21.04 1.34 -8.33
C ILE A 313 -21.98 0.15 -8.56
N THR A 314 -22.39 -0.06 -9.81
CA THR A 314 -23.14 -1.26 -10.19
C THR A 314 -22.21 -2.48 -10.30
N ARG A 315 -22.80 -3.69 -10.30
CA ARG A 315 -22.03 -4.91 -10.57
C ARG A 315 -21.33 -4.84 -11.93
N GLU A 316 -22.00 -4.29 -12.93
CA GLU A 316 -21.44 -4.14 -14.28
C GLU A 316 -20.25 -3.18 -14.30
N ASP A 317 -20.37 -2.01 -13.67
CA ASP A 317 -19.26 -1.05 -13.51
C ASP A 317 -18.05 -1.73 -12.85
N PHE A 318 -18.29 -2.51 -11.79
CA PHE A 318 -17.25 -3.21 -11.07
C PHE A 318 -16.44 -4.15 -11.97
N PHE A 319 -17.12 -5.06 -12.68
CA PHE A 319 -16.43 -6.05 -13.52
C PHE A 319 -15.83 -5.43 -14.79
N ASN A 320 -16.45 -4.43 -15.38
CA ASN A 320 -15.92 -3.72 -16.56
C ASN A 320 -14.67 -2.89 -16.24
N THR A 321 -14.48 -2.51 -14.98
CA THR A 321 -13.29 -1.76 -14.55
C THR A 321 -12.07 -2.66 -14.34
N LEU A 322 -12.25 -3.95 -14.11
CA LEU A 322 -11.16 -4.88 -13.73
C LEU A 322 -9.95 -4.85 -14.67
N PRO A 323 -10.07 -4.91 -16.01
CA PRO A 323 -8.90 -4.90 -16.88
C PRO A 323 -8.06 -3.63 -16.71
N LYS A 324 -8.70 -2.47 -16.57
CA LYS A 324 -8.02 -1.19 -16.33
C LYS A 324 -7.34 -1.16 -14.96
N ALA A 325 -8.04 -1.59 -13.91
CA ALA A 325 -7.49 -1.64 -12.56
C ALA A 325 -6.28 -2.56 -12.47
N VAL A 326 -6.33 -3.74 -13.08
CA VAL A 326 -5.21 -4.70 -13.14
C VAL A 326 -4.01 -4.10 -13.86
N TRP A 327 -4.23 -3.39 -14.97
CA TRP A 327 -3.16 -2.72 -15.69
C TRP A 327 -2.48 -1.64 -14.83
N HIS A 328 -3.25 -0.85 -14.10
CA HIS A 328 -2.69 0.18 -13.22
C HIS A 328 -1.99 -0.40 -11.97
N GLN A 329 -2.43 -1.56 -11.48
CA GLN A 329 -1.82 -2.21 -10.32
C GLN A 329 -0.41 -2.75 -10.57
N ASP A 330 -0.04 -3.07 -11.80
CA ASP A 330 1.18 -3.78 -12.22
C ASP A 330 1.24 -5.24 -11.74
N GLU A 331 0.74 -5.53 -10.55
CA GLU A 331 0.75 -6.82 -9.89
C GLU A 331 -0.67 -7.30 -9.58
N PRO A 332 -0.88 -8.61 -9.46
CA PRO A 332 -2.18 -9.09 -9.01
C PRO A 332 -2.40 -8.72 -7.54
N VAL A 333 -3.48 -8.00 -7.27
CA VAL A 333 -3.98 -7.67 -5.94
C VAL A 333 -5.43 -8.07 -5.86
N ALA A 334 -5.73 -8.97 -4.94
CA ALA A 334 -7.06 -9.53 -4.81
C ALA A 334 -7.89 -8.88 -3.70
N ASP A 335 -7.59 -7.64 -3.33
CA ASP A 335 -8.50 -6.84 -2.51
C ASP A 335 -9.56 -6.17 -3.40
N PRO A 336 -10.83 -6.59 -3.30
CA PRO A 336 -11.88 -6.04 -4.16
C PRO A 336 -12.18 -4.56 -3.88
N SER A 337 -11.75 -4.02 -2.74
CA SER A 337 -11.92 -2.60 -2.41
C SER A 337 -11.10 -1.68 -3.33
N ALA A 338 -10.10 -2.22 -4.03
CA ALA A 338 -9.32 -1.47 -5.02
C ALA A 338 -10.21 -0.88 -6.14
N ILE A 339 -11.25 -1.60 -6.55
CA ILE A 339 -12.17 -1.14 -7.58
C ILE A 339 -13.03 0.04 -7.10
N ALA A 340 -13.47 -0.03 -5.85
CA ALA A 340 -14.18 1.10 -5.25
C ALA A 340 -13.28 2.34 -5.13
N LEU A 341 -12.02 2.13 -4.75
CA LEU A 341 -11.04 3.21 -4.67
C LEU A 341 -10.75 3.83 -6.05
N TYR A 342 -10.70 3.01 -7.12
CA TYR A 342 -10.59 3.48 -8.49
C TYR A 342 -11.76 4.42 -8.85
N HIS A 343 -12.99 4.04 -8.52
CA HIS A 343 -14.17 4.85 -8.84
C HIS A 343 -14.28 6.13 -7.99
N VAL A 344 -13.93 6.10 -6.70
CA VAL A 344 -13.94 7.32 -5.90
C VAL A 344 -12.83 8.28 -6.32
N ALA A 345 -11.68 7.74 -6.76
CA ALA A 345 -10.60 8.56 -7.32
C ALA A 345 -11.01 9.21 -8.65
N GLN A 346 -11.70 8.48 -9.52
CA GLN A 346 -12.27 9.01 -10.75
C GLN A 346 -13.22 10.18 -10.46
N LEU A 347 -14.17 10.00 -9.54
CA LEU A 347 -15.11 11.03 -9.13
C LEU A 347 -14.41 12.25 -8.53
N ALA A 348 -13.44 12.04 -7.64
CA ALA A 348 -12.74 13.14 -6.99
C ALA A 348 -11.89 13.95 -7.98
N ARG A 349 -11.29 13.29 -8.99
CA ARG A 349 -10.45 13.95 -9.99
C ARG A 349 -11.22 14.97 -10.86
N GLU A 350 -12.51 14.82 -10.99
CA GLU A 350 -13.37 15.81 -11.68
C GLU A 350 -13.41 17.17 -10.95
N HIS A 351 -13.04 17.19 -9.67
CA HIS A 351 -13.18 18.36 -8.81
C HIS A 351 -11.87 18.82 -8.16
N VAL A 352 -10.92 17.91 -7.89
CA VAL A 352 -9.69 18.22 -7.16
C VAL A 352 -8.49 17.46 -7.75
N THR A 353 -7.29 17.91 -7.42
CA THR A 353 -6.04 17.23 -7.81
C THR A 353 -5.40 16.50 -6.64
N VAL A 354 -5.71 16.90 -5.41
CA VAL A 354 -5.21 16.30 -4.16
C VAL A 354 -6.41 15.84 -3.33
N THR A 355 -6.30 14.67 -2.71
CA THR A 355 -7.30 14.17 -1.74
C THR A 355 -6.61 13.61 -0.51
N LEU A 356 -7.22 13.81 0.65
CA LEU A 356 -6.78 13.20 1.90
C LEU A 356 -7.67 11.99 2.22
N SER A 357 -7.12 11.00 2.92
CA SER A 357 -7.88 9.81 3.35
C SER A 357 -7.52 9.37 4.77
N GLY A 358 -8.32 8.46 5.31
CA GLY A 358 -8.18 7.93 6.66
C GLY A 358 -7.35 6.65 6.77
N GLU A 359 -6.50 6.33 5.80
CA GLU A 359 -5.66 5.13 5.81
C GLU A 359 -4.66 5.14 6.98
N GLY A 360 -4.40 3.98 7.57
CA GLY A 360 -3.41 3.81 8.65
C GLY A 360 -3.98 3.84 10.07
N ALA A 361 -5.19 4.34 10.28
CA ALA A 361 -5.77 4.43 11.63
C ALA A 361 -5.97 3.07 12.30
N ASP A 362 -6.29 2.04 11.52
CA ASP A 362 -6.53 0.70 12.05
C ASP A 362 -5.24 0.07 12.56
N GLU A 363 -4.17 0.25 11.83
CA GLU A 363 -2.85 -0.28 12.16
C GLU A 363 -2.23 0.48 13.33
N LEU A 364 -2.36 1.79 13.38
CA LEU A 364 -1.80 2.61 14.46
C LEU A 364 -2.55 2.44 15.79
N PHE A 365 -3.87 2.47 15.75
CA PHE A 365 -4.71 2.54 16.95
C PHE A 365 -5.45 1.23 17.27
N GLY A 366 -5.12 0.13 16.58
CA GLY A 366 -5.70 -1.19 16.85
C GLY A 366 -7.16 -1.32 16.42
N GLY A 367 -7.48 -0.94 15.16
CA GLY A 367 -8.85 -0.83 14.67
C GLY A 367 -9.47 -2.14 14.15
N TYR A 368 -8.66 -3.08 13.70
CA TYR A 368 -9.18 -4.33 13.15
C TYR A 368 -9.79 -5.22 14.24
N ARG A 369 -10.95 -5.83 13.95
CA ARG A 369 -11.63 -6.73 14.91
C ARG A 369 -10.76 -7.90 15.33
N ILE A 370 -9.87 -8.37 14.46
CA ILE A 370 -8.96 -9.48 14.74
C ILE A 370 -8.00 -9.16 15.90
N TYR A 371 -7.64 -7.90 16.12
CA TYR A 371 -6.80 -7.48 17.24
C TYR A 371 -7.43 -7.71 18.62
N ARG A 372 -8.74 -7.93 18.69
CA ARG A 372 -9.43 -8.32 19.94
C ARG A 372 -9.26 -9.81 20.26
N GLU A 373 -8.84 -10.60 19.27
CA GLU A 373 -8.74 -12.05 19.42
C GLU A 373 -7.79 -12.48 20.55
N PRO A 374 -6.55 -11.96 20.66
CA PRO A 374 -5.66 -12.34 21.76
C PRO A 374 -6.26 -12.13 23.15
N LEU A 375 -7.01 -11.03 23.34
CA LEU A 375 -7.68 -10.75 24.61
C LEU A 375 -8.75 -11.80 24.93
N SER A 376 -9.50 -12.26 23.93
CA SER A 376 -10.52 -13.31 24.09
C SER A 376 -9.92 -14.70 24.28
N LEU A 377 -8.72 -14.96 23.76
CA LEU A 377 -8.01 -16.24 23.84
C LEU A 377 -7.05 -16.33 25.04
N ALA A 378 -6.84 -15.24 25.78
CA ALA A 378 -5.91 -15.18 26.91
C ALA A 378 -6.07 -16.34 27.92
N PRO A 379 -7.29 -16.79 28.28
CA PRO A 379 -7.45 -17.94 29.18
C PRO A 379 -6.86 -19.25 28.63
N LEU A 380 -6.89 -19.46 27.31
CA LEU A 380 -6.27 -20.63 26.67
C LEU A 380 -4.78 -20.46 26.48
N GLU A 381 -4.33 -19.24 26.18
CA GLU A 381 -2.92 -18.91 25.98
C GLU A 381 -2.10 -18.95 27.27
N SER A 382 -2.72 -18.74 28.44
CA SER A 382 -2.08 -18.89 29.75
C SER A 382 -1.77 -20.34 30.14
N LEU A 383 -2.35 -21.33 29.44
CA LEU A 383 -2.07 -22.74 29.68
C LEU A 383 -0.64 -23.11 29.24
N PRO A 384 0.03 -24.03 29.96
CA PRO A 384 1.34 -24.56 29.55
C PRO A 384 1.34 -25.08 28.10
N LEU A 385 2.43 -24.89 27.37
CA LEU A 385 2.54 -25.27 25.95
C LEU A 385 2.23 -26.74 25.69
N SER A 386 2.63 -27.64 26.61
CA SER A 386 2.30 -29.07 26.55
C SER A 386 0.80 -29.34 26.60
N VAL A 387 0.07 -28.66 27.48
CA VAL A 387 -1.37 -28.76 27.61
C VAL A 387 -2.06 -28.21 26.35
N ARG A 388 -1.61 -27.06 25.85
CA ARG A 388 -2.15 -26.48 24.60
C ARG A 388 -1.97 -27.42 23.41
N ARG A 389 -0.79 -28.04 23.25
CA ARG A 389 -0.52 -29.02 22.18
C ARG A 389 -1.42 -30.26 22.29
N MET A 390 -1.63 -30.77 23.50
CA MET A 390 -2.55 -31.87 23.72
C MET A 390 -4.00 -31.51 23.36
N LEU A 391 -4.49 -30.36 23.85
CA LEU A 391 -5.82 -29.84 23.53
C LEU A 391 -5.98 -29.61 22.02
N HIS A 392 -4.95 -29.06 21.36
CA HIS A 392 -4.95 -28.85 19.90
C HIS A 392 -5.20 -30.14 19.12
N ARG A 393 -4.51 -31.23 19.50
CA ARG A 393 -4.69 -32.54 18.88
C ARG A 393 -6.12 -33.08 19.08
N LEU A 394 -6.66 -32.96 20.31
CA LEU A 394 -8.02 -33.39 20.61
C LEU A 394 -9.08 -32.60 19.84
N VAL A 395 -8.91 -31.27 19.79
CA VAL A 395 -9.84 -30.38 19.08
C VAL A 395 -9.85 -30.61 17.58
N LYS A 396 -8.69 -30.97 16.98
CA LYS A 396 -8.64 -31.37 15.57
C LYS A 396 -9.50 -32.58 15.23
N MET A 397 -9.72 -33.49 16.17
CA MET A 397 -10.55 -34.68 15.99
C MET A 397 -12.05 -34.37 16.05
N LEU A 398 -12.45 -33.20 16.54
CA LEU A 398 -13.86 -32.81 16.63
C LEU A 398 -14.41 -32.45 15.21
N PRO A 399 -15.73 -32.71 14.98
CA PRO A 399 -16.37 -32.37 13.71
C PRO A 399 -16.22 -30.86 13.34
N ALA A 400 -16.02 -30.58 12.07
CA ALA A 400 -15.73 -29.20 11.58
C ALA A 400 -16.86 -28.20 11.92
N GLY A 401 -18.11 -28.62 12.03
CA GLY A 401 -19.27 -27.77 12.36
C GLY A 401 -19.55 -27.58 13.86
N MET A 402 -18.76 -28.18 14.76
CA MET A 402 -19.02 -28.10 16.19
C MET A 402 -18.84 -26.68 16.72
N LYS A 403 -19.84 -26.18 17.45
CA LYS A 403 -19.78 -24.85 18.09
C LYS A 403 -18.62 -24.79 19.09
N GLY A 404 -17.81 -23.73 18.99
CA GLY A 404 -16.62 -23.51 19.84
C GLY A 404 -15.32 -24.17 19.34
N ARG A 405 -15.39 -25.12 18.40
CA ARG A 405 -14.19 -25.77 17.85
C ARG A 405 -13.17 -24.78 17.31
N ASN A 406 -13.60 -23.79 16.52
CA ASN A 406 -12.71 -22.79 15.96
C ASN A 406 -12.07 -21.92 17.03
N TYR A 407 -12.80 -21.56 18.09
CA TYR A 407 -12.25 -20.82 19.22
C TYR A 407 -11.13 -21.61 19.92
N LEU A 408 -11.37 -22.89 20.20
CA LEU A 408 -10.39 -23.78 20.83
C LEU A 408 -9.17 -24.00 19.91
N LEU A 409 -9.39 -24.23 18.61
CA LEU A 409 -8.28 -24.37 17.65
C LEU A 409 -7.41 -23.13 17.65
N ARG A 410 -8.02 -21.94 17.54
CA ARG A 410 -7.27 -20.68 17.52
C ARG A 410 -6.53 -20.44 18.84
N GLY A 411 -7.15 -20.65 19.99
CA GLY A 411 -6.52 -20.46 21.31
C GLY A 411 -5.40 -21.47 21.64
N THR A 412 -5.41 -22.63 20.97
CA THR A 412 -4.34 -23.63 21.11
C THR A 412 -3.25 -23.51 20.04
N THR A 413 -3.45 -22.70 19.00
CA THR A 413 -2.46 -22.41 17.96
C THR A 413 -1.62 -21.20 18.37
N PRO A 414 -0.27 -21.23 18.27
CA PRO A 414 0.57 -20.07 18.52
C PRO A 414 0.18 -18.86 17.64
N LEU A 415 0.41 -17.65 18.13
CA LEU A 415 0.09 -16.41 17.40
C LEU A 415 0.78 -16.39 16.03
N GLU A 416 2.03 -16.79 15.98
CA GLU A 416 2.88 -16.81 14.79
C GLU A 416 2.34 -17.74 13.67
N GLU A 417 1.59 -18.76 14.04
CA GLU A 417 0.98 -19.71 13.09
C GLU A 417 -0.46 -19.32 12.68
N ARG A 418 -1.15 -18.53 13.52
CA ARG A 418 -2.54 -18.17 13.25
C ARG A 418 -2.75 -16.80 12.61
N PHE A 419 -1.78 -15.87 12.77
CA PHE A 419 -1.86 -14.53 12.22
C PHE A 419 -0.63 -14.20 11.38
N LEU A 420 -0.84 -13.93 10.11
CA LEU A 420 0.17 -13.56 9.12
C LEU A 420 -0.10 -12.18 8.49
N GLY A 421 -1.02 -11.41 9.08
CA GLY A 421 -1.62 -10.20 8.53
C GLY A 421 -3.13 -10.35 8.36
N ASN A 422 -3.79 -9.31 7.90
CA ASN A 422 -5.26 -9.28 7.76
C ASN A 422 -5.80 -10.17 6.63
N ALA A 423 -4.96 -10.68 5.74
CA ALA A 423 -5.34 -11.65 4.72
C ALA A 423 -4.65 -13.00 4.92
N LYS A 424 -5.44 -14.08 4.89
CA LYS A 424 -4.99 -15.47 4.81
C LYS A 424 -6.01 -16.25 3.99
N ILE A 425 -5.85 -16.23 2.66
CA ILE A 425 -6.84 -16.77 1.73
C ILE A 425 -6.66 -18.27 1.53
N PHE A 426 -5.42 -18.70 1.18
CA PHE A 426 -5.06 -20.09 1.01
C PHE A 426 -4.09 -20.55 2.11
N THR A 427 -4.31 -21.76 2.64
CA THR A 427 -3.31 -22.49 3.43
C THR A 427 -2.37 -23.28 2.50
N GLU A 428 -1.28 -23.80 3.05
CA GLU A 428 -0.32 -24.59 2.27
C GLU A 428 -0.98 -25.83 1.61
N ASP A 429 -1.83 -26.54 2.35
CA ASP A 429 -2.55 -27.70 1.83
C ASP A 429 -3.47 -27.30 0.65
N MET A 430 -4.18 -26.18 0.76
CA MET A 430 -5.05 -25.69 -0.32
C MET A 430 -4.26 -25.27 -1.55
N LYS A 431 -3.05 -24.68 -1.37
CA LYS A 431 -2.17 -24.36 -2.50
C LYS A 431 -1.74 -25.60 -3.24
N ALA A 432 -1.38 -26.67 -2.52
CA ALA A 432 -0.99 -27.94 -3.11
C ALA A 432 -2.13 -28.58 -3.94
N GLU A 433 -3.39 -28.32 -3.60
CA GLU A 433 -4.55 -28.77 -4.38
C GLU A 433 -4.75 -27.96 -5.66
N VAL A 434 -4.39 -26.67 -5.67
CA VAL A 434 -4.73 -25.72 -6.75
C VAL A 434 -3.56 -25.46 -7.68
N LEU A 435 -2.32 -25.43 -7.17
CA LEU A 435 -1.15 -25.09 -7.98
C LEU A 435 -0.56 -26.31 -8.72
N ARG A 436 -0.04 -26.06 -9.92
CA ARG A 436 0.82 -26.99 -10.69
C ARG A 436 2.30 -26.75 -10.36
N VAL A 437 2.65 -26.88 -9.09
CA VAL A 437 4.03 -26.70 -8.60
C VAL A 437 4.51 -28.04 -8.04
N ASP A 438 5.76 -28.40 -8.29
CA ASP A 438 6.30 -29.63 -7.78
C ASP A 438 6.51 -29.62 -6.26
N SER A 439 6.63 -30.81 -5.67
CA SER A 439 6.80 -30.95 -4.22
C SER A 439 8.13 -30.38 -3.69
N GLU A 440 9.15 -30.28 -4.53
CA GLU A 440 10.44 -29.72 -4.16
C GLU A 440 10.39 -28.20 -4.04
N MET A 441 9.62 -27.53 -4.91
CA MET A 441 9.36 -26.09 -4.80
C MET A 441 8.62 -25.77 -3.49
N PHE A 442 7.61 -26.57 -3.10
CA PHE A 442 6.91 -26.39 -1.81
C PHE A 442 7.84 -26.54 -0.59
N LYS A 443 8.92 -27.27 -0.69
CA LYS A 443 9.91 -27.42 0.40
C LYS A 443 10.91 -26.28 0.46
N ARG A 444 11.20 -25.64 -0.67
CA ARG A 444 12.31 -24.68 -0.81
C ARG A 444 11.88 -23.22 -0.74
N TYR A 445 10.64 -22.90 -1.17
CA TYR A 445 10.21 -21.51 -1.19
C TYR A 445 10.07 -20.93 0.23
N GLN A 446 10.35 -19.64 0.34
CA GLN A 446 10.12 -18.91 1.58
C GLN A 446 8.60 -18.78 1.81
N ASN A 447 8.06 -19.65 2.65
CA ASN A 447 6.63 -19.71 2.91
C ASN A 447 6.15 -18.52 3.77
N PRO A 448 4.82 -18.26 3.84
CA PRO A 448 4.26 -17.14 4.59
C PRO A 448 4.68 -17.08 6.07
N PHE A 449 4.88 -18.23 6.72
CA PHE A 449 5.32 -18.27 8.11
C PHE A 449 6.77 -17.83 8.27
N GLN A 450 7.64 -18.20 7.34
CA GLN A 450 9.03 -17.77 7.31
C GLN A 450 9.15 -16.26 7.00
N ILE A 451 8.28 -15.74 6.10
CA ILE A 451 8.19 -14.30 5.83
C ILE A 451 7.80 -13.54 7.10
N ALA A 452 6.79 -14.01 7.84
CA ALA A 452 6.35 -13.36 9.06
C ALA A 452 7.32 -13.52 10.24
N ALA A 453 8.09 -14.63 10.28
CA ALA A 453 8.96 -14.98 11.40
C ALA A 453 9.97 -13.88 11.74
N GLN A 454 10.57 -13.23 10.73
CA GLN A 454 11.54 -12.15 10.93
C GLN A 454 10.96 -10.96 11.73
N TYR A 455 9.67 -10.68 11.57
CA TYR A 455 8.97 -9.60 12.29
C TYR A 455 8.55 -10.05 13.69
N TYR A 456 8.08 -11.29 13.83
CA TYR A 456 7.77 -11.88 15.12
C TYR A 456 9.00 -12.01 16.01
N ASP A 457 10.16 -12.33 15.44
CA ASP A 457 11.43 -12.43 16.17
C ASP A 457 11.86 -11.10 16.80
N LYS A 458 11.65 -9.99 16.09
CA LYS A 458 11.93 -8.65 16.63
C LYS A 458 10.98 -8.23 17.77
N THR A 459 9.77 -8.78 17.81
CA THR A 459 8.70 -8.36 18.73
C THR A 459 8.38 -9.39 19.83
N LYS A 460 9.26 -10.36 20.08
CA LYS A 460 9.05 -11.43 21.09
C LYS A 460 8.71 -10.92 22.49
N HIS A 461 9.20 -9.74 22.85
CA HIS A 461 9.02 -9.09 24.16
C HIS A 461 7.72 -8.27 24.25
N GLN A 462 7.01 -8.09 23.15
CA GLN A 462 5.78 -7.30 23.09
C GLN A 462 4.54 -8.16 23.37
N ASP A 463 3.43 -7.49 23.75
CA ASP A 463 2.13 -8.14 23.87
C ASP A 463 1.59 -8.62 22.50
N PRO A 464 0.69 -9.61 22.47
CA PRO A 464 0.21 -10.20 21.22
C PRO A 464 -0.43 -9.20 20.26
N VAL A 465 -1.17 -8.20 20.74
CA VAL A 465 -1.82 -7.19 19.87
C VAL A 465 -0.77 -6.29 19.21
N THR A 466 0.20 -5.83 19.97
CA THR A 466 1.32 -5.02 19.47
C THR A 466 2.11 -5.79 18.41
N ARG A 467 2.35 -7.09 18.62
CA ARG A 467 2.99 -7.97 17.63
C ARG A 467 2.19 -8.07 16.33
N MET A 468 0.86 -8.21 16.41
CA MET A 468 -0.02 -8.23 15.24
C MET A 468 0.01 -6.91 14.47
N GLN A 469 -0.02 -5.77 15.16
CA GLN A 469 0.09 -4.46 14.52
C GLN A 469 1.44 -4.29 13.81
N TYR A 470 2.53 -4.75 14.41
CA TYR A 470 3.85 -4.70 13.76
C TYR A 470 3.92 -5.57 12.49
N ILE A 471 3.27 -6.74 12.48
CA ILE A 471 3.11 -7.56 11.27
C ILE A 471 2.37 -6.78 10.19
N ASP A 472 1.23 -6.16 10.54
CA ASP A 472 0.43 -5.43 9.56
C ASP A 472 1.15 -4.19 9.05
N MET A 473 1.90 -3.46 9.87
CA MET A 473 2.71 -2.32 9.46
C MET A 473 3.81 -2.68 8.44
N ASN A 474 4.34 -3.91 8.49
CA ASN A 474 5.43 -4.34 7.61
C ASN A 474 4.97 -5.19 6.41
N LEU A 475 3.79 -5.81 6.46
CA LEU A 475 3.29 -6.69 5.40
C LEU A 475 2.01 -6.14 4.76
N TRP A 476 0.94 -6.00 5.56
CA TRP A 476 -0.39 -5.62 5.09
C TRP A 476 -0.45 -4.17 4.58
N MET A 477 0.09 -3.24 5.35
CA MET A 477 0.07 -1.81 5.04
C MET A 477 0.77 -1.51 3.69
N PRO A 478 2.06 -1.83 3.48
CA PRO A 478 2.74 -1.53 2.23
C PRO A 478 2.27 -2.43 1.08
N GLY A 479 1.97 -3.71 1.34
CA GLY A 479 1.68 -4.71 0.31
C GLY A 479 0.26 -4.63 -0.27
N ASP A 480 -0.72 -4.20 0.52
CA ASP A 480 -2.11 -4.09 0.10
C ASP A 480 -2.64 -2.66 0.20
N ILE A 481 -2.67 -2.06 1.40
CA ILE A 481 -3.37 -0.79 1.65
C ILE A 481 -2.76 0.36 0.86
N LEU A 482 -1.47 0.63 1.02
CA LEU A 482 -0.80 1.77 0.39
C LEU A 482 -0.57 1.56 -1.11
N MET A 483 -0.27 0.32 -1.50
CA MET A 483 -0.06 -0.01 -2.90
C MET A 483 -1.32 0.24 -3.73
N LYS A 484 -2.50 -0.30 -3.32
CA LYS A 484 -3.75 -0.04 -4.03
C LYS A 484 -4.15 1.44 -3.93
N ALA A 485 -3.87 2.11 -2.80
CA ALA A 485 -4.19 3.52 -2.60
C ALA A 485 -3.47 4.40 -3.62
N ASP A 486 -2.14 4.27 -3.75
CA ASP A 486 -1.36 5.03 -4.74
C ASP A 486 -1.75 4.66 -6.18
N LYS A 487 -1.81 3.37 -6.52
CA LYS A 487 -2.07 2.90 -7.88
C LYS A 487 -3.46 3.31 -8.40
N MET A 488 -4.50 3.17 -7.58
CA MET A 488 -5.87 3.45 -8.01
C MET A 488 -6.15 4.96 -8.09
N THR A 489 -5.56 5.76 -7.23
CA THR A 489 -5.70 7.21 -7.31
C THR A 489 -4.86 7.79 -8.45
N MET A 490 -3.63 7.32 -8.62
CA MET A 490 -2.76 7.76 -9.71
C MET A 490 -3.23 7.29 -11.10
N ALA A 491 -4.05 6.24 -11.19
CA ALA A 491 -4.75 5.88 -12.43
C ALA A 491 -5.58 7.05 -13.01
N HIS A 492 -5.97 7.99 -12.15
CA HIS A 492 -6.72 9.19 -12.49
C HIS A 492 -5.93 10.51 -12.31
N SER A 493 -4.61 10.43 -12.14
CA SER A 493 -3.79 11.63 -11.85
C SER A 493 -4.30 12.40 -10.62
N LEU A 494 -4.68 11.68 -9.56
CA LEU A 494 -5.14 12.21 -8.28
C LEU A 494 -4.10 11.86 -7.20
N GLU A 495 -3.57 12.87 -6.53
CA GLU A 495 -2.65 12.64 -5.41
C GLU A 495 -3.43 12.29 -4.14
N LEU A 496 -3.13 11.12 -3.56
CA LEU A 496 -3.64 10.73 -2.25
C LEU A 496 -2.61 11.02 -1.16
N ARG A 497 -3.07 11.66 -0.08
CA ARG A 497 -2.32 11.92 1.15
C ARG A 497 -2.97 11.22 2.34
N VAL A 498 -2.16 10.75 3.28
CA VAL A 498 -2.58 9.89 4.39
C VAL A 498 -2.12 10.44 5.75
N PRO A 499 -2.78 11.47 6.29
CA PRO A 499 -2.33 12.17 7.50
C PRO A 499 -2.17 11.28 8.73
N LEU A 500 -2.87 10.15 8.80
CA LEU A 500 -2.73 9.19 9.90
C LEU A 500 -1.41 8.41 9.83
N LEU A 501 -0.73 8.39 8.68
CA LEU A 501 0.61 7.81 8.51
C LEU A 501 1.70 8.89 8.51
N ASP A 502 1.51 9.94 9.27
CA ASP A 502 2.57 10.91 9.56
C ASP A 502 3.54 10.33 10.60
N LYS A 503 4.86 10.51 10.39
CA LYS A 503 5.87 10.00 11.32
C LYS A 503 5.71 10.58 12.74
N GLU A 504 5.30 11.84 12.88
CA GLU A 504 5.09 12.49 14.17
C GLU A 504 3.88 11.89 14.90
N LEU A 505 2.79 11.60 14.18
CA LEU A 505 1.64 10.90 14.76
C LEU A 505 1.99 9.45 15.12
N PHE A 506 2.81 8.79 14.31
CA PHE A 506 3.30 7.46 14.65
C PHE A 506 4.13 7.47 15.94
N GLU A 507 4.98 8.49 16.17
CA GLU A 507 5.75 8.61 17.41
C GLU A 507 4.85 8.74 18.67
N VAL A 508 3.63 9.26 18.54
CA VAL A 508 2.62 9.21 19.60
C VAL A 508 1.99 7.82 19.68
N ALA A 509 1.49 7.30 18.56
CA ALA A 509 0.74 6.05 18.49
C ALA A 509 1.56 4.84 18.95
N ARG A 510 2.86 4.77 18.62
CA ARG A 510 3.75 3.66 18.97
C ARG A 510 3.92 3.49 20.49
N ARG A 511 3.71 4.54 21.26
CA ARG A 511 3.87 4.57 22.73
C ARG A 511 2.59 4.21 23.49
N ILE A 512 1.44 4.13 22.80
CA ILE A 512 0.15 3.88 23.44
C ILE A 512 0.04 2.41 23.86
N PRO A 513 -0.23 2.10 25.15
CA PRO A 513 -0.46 0.72 25.59
C PRO A 513 -1.71 0.08 24.98
N THR A 514 -1.67 -1.23 24.76
CA THR A 514 -2.80 -2.00 24.21
C THR A 514 -4.10 -1.81 24.98
N LYS A 515 -4.02 -1.68 26.35
CA LYS A 515 -5.17 -1.42 27.22
C LYS A 515 -5.94 -0.13 26.89
N TYR A 516 -5.31 0.82 26.18
CA TYR A 516 -5.93 2.06 25.72
C TYR A 516 -6.40 1.99 24.27
N ARG A 517 -5.75 1.16 23.46
CA ARG A 517 -6.14 0.95 22.05
C ARG A 517 -7.39 0.10 21.94
N ILE A 518 -7.48 -0.97 22.75
CA ILE A 518 -8.62 -1.89 22.79
C ILE A 518 -9.14 -1.96 24.22
N ALA A 519 -10.24 -1.29 24.46
CA ALA A 519 -10.88 -1.19 25.77
C ALA A 519 -12.40 -1.12 25.63
N GLU A 520 -13.14 -1.34 26.73
CA GLU A 520 -14.60 -1.23 26.81
C GLU A 520 -15.35 -1.98 25.69
N GLY A 521 -14.80 -3.11 25.26
CA GLY A 521 -15.40 -3.92 24.18
C GLY A 521 -15.28 -3.29 22.78
N THR A 522 -14.53 -2.22 22.60
CA THR A 522 -14.35 -1.53 21.32
C THR A 522 -12.88 -1.50 20.86
N THR A 523 -12.68 -1.26 19.58
CA THR A 523 -11.38 -1.02 18.94
C THR A 523 -11.16 0.47 18.74
N LYS A 524 -9.90 0.92 18.59
CA LYS A 524 -9.53 2.35 18.50
C LYS A 524 -10.07 3.17 19.69
N HIS A 525 -10.14 2.58 20.88
CA HIS A 525 -10.82 3.22 22.01
C HIS A 525 -10.25 4.62 22.29
N ILE A 526 -8.94 4.75 22.42
CA ILE A 526 -8.30 6.05 22.68
C ILE A 526 -8.47 7.04 21.51
N PHE A 527 -8.43 6.56 20.26
CA PHE A 527 -8.66 7.42 19.09
C PHE A 527 -10.10 7.96 19.06
N ARG A 528 -11.09 7.11 19.41
CA ARG A 528 -12.49 7.55 19.55
C ARG A 528 -12.62 8.63 20.62
N LYS A 529 -11.95 8.46 21.75
CA LYS A 529 -11.93 9.46 22.85
C LYS A 529 -11.24 10.76 22.40
N ALA A 530 -10.16 10.66 21.64
CA ALA A 530 -9.50 11.84 21.09
C ALA A 530 -10.39 12.61 20.09
N MET A 531 -11.30 11.94 19.41
CA MET A 531 -12.19 12.55 18.42
C MET A 531 -13.52 13.04 19.00
N GLU A 532 -13.80 12.88 20.29
CA GLU A 532 -14.99 13.45 20.95
C GLU A 532 -15.03 14.97 20.80
N GLY A 533 -16.17 15.51 20.36
CA GLY A 533 -16.35 16.95 20.08
C GLY A 533 -15.78 17.44 18.74
N ILE A 534 -15.09 16.57 17.99
CA ILE A 534 -14.54 16.87 16.65
C ILE A 534 -15.37 16.14 15.58
N VAL A 535 -15.63 14.87 15.80
CA VAL A 535 -16.42 14.00 14.92
C VAL A 535 -17.85 13.92 15.42
N PRO A 536 -18.88 13.91 14.55
CA PRO A 536 -20.27 13.76 14.97
C PRO A 536 -20.52 12.51 15.82
N ASP A 537 -21.32 12.61 16.88
CA ASP A 537 -21.53 11.53 17.87
C ASP A 537 -22.04 10.21 17.25
N PHE A 538 -22.88 10.29 16.22
CA PHE A 538 -23.40 9.10 15.53
C PHE A 538 -22.32 8.33 14.77
N ILE A 539 -21.15 8.93 14.48
CA ILE A 539 -19.98 8.28 13.90
C ILE A 539 -19.04 7.74 14.97
N LEU A 540 -18.87 8.46 16.10
CA LEU A 540 -17.93 8.07 17.17
C LEU A 540 -18.11 6.62 17.64
N ASN A 541 -19.37 6.19 17.81
CA ASN A 541 -19.69 4.86 18.35
C ASN A 541 -20.02 3.82 17.27
N ARG A 542 -19.93 4.21 15.99
CA ARG A 542 -20.25 3.32 14.89
C ARG A 542 -19.22 2.17 14.78
N PRO A 543 -19.67 0.91 14.65
CA PRO A 543 -18.76 -0.20 14.39
C PRO A 543 -18.15 -0.08 13.00
N LYS A 544 -16.89 -0.47 12.86
CA LYS A 544 -16.24 -0.57 11.55
C LYS A 544 -16.97 -1.59 10.67
N LEU A 545 -17.43 -1.17 9.51
CA LEU A 545 -18.06 -2.04 8.51
C LEU A 545 -17.04 -2.58 7.48
N GLY A 546 -15.93 -1.88 7.26
CA GLY A 546 -15.05 -2.10 6.12
C GLY A 546 -15.73 -1.63 4.84
N PHE A 547 -15.19 -2.00 3.68
CA PHE A 547 -15.81 -1.72 2.38
C PHE A 547 -16.41 -3.02 1.81
N PRO A 548 -17.69 -3.33 2.07
CA PRO A 548 -18.27 -4.63 1.77
C PRO A 548 -18.61 -4.72 0.27
N VAL A 549 -17.71 -5.36 -0.50
CA VAL A 549 -18.02 -5.75 -1.87
C VAL A 549 -18.80 -7.07 -1.85
N PRO A 550 -19.99 -7.17 -2.47
CA PRO A 550 -20.88 -8.34 -2.37
C PRO A 550 -20.44 -9.50 -3.30
N LEU A 551 -19.13 -9.79 -3.36
CA LEU A 551 -18.55 -10.85 -4.20
C LEU A 551 -19.19 -12.21 -3.98
N ARG A 552 -19.46 -12.56 -2.71
CA ARG A 552 -20.05 -13.86 -2.37
C ARG A 552 -21.35 -14.11 -3.10
N ASP A 553 -22.20 -13.11 -3.19
CA ASP A 553 -23.51 -13.25 -3.82
C ASP A 553 -23.42 -13.11 -5.35
N TRP A 554 -22.56 -12.25 -5.84
CA TRP A 554 -22.34 -12.10 -7.28
C TRP A 554 -21.79 -13.37 -7.93
N LEU A 555 -20.92 -14.12 -7.23
CA LEU A 555 -20.26 -15.32 -7.78
C LEU A 555 -21.13 -16.58 -7.68
N LYS A 556 -22.29 -16.54 -7.00
CA LYS A 556 -23.27 -17.64 -7.03
C LYS A 556 -24.07 -17.72 -8.32
N GLY A 557 -24.17 -16.61 -9.06
CA GLY A 557 -24.96 -16.50 -10.28
C GLY A 557 -24.15 -16.61 -11.57
N PRO A 558 -24.70 -16.15 -12.69
CA PRO A 558 -24.05 -16.18 -14.02
C PRO A 558 -22.67 -15.53 -14.05
N THR A 559 -22.44 -14.50 -13.23
CA THR A 559 -21.13 -13.84 -13.11
C THR A 559 -20.03 -14.82 -12.69
N GLY A 560 -20.34 -15.76 -11.77
CA GLY A 560 -19.38 -16.78 -11.37
C GLY A 560 -19.02 -17.75 -12.50
N SER A 561 -20.00 -18.13 -13.33
CA SER A 561 -19.75 -18.97 -14.50
C SER A 561 -18.89 -18.24 -15.54
N THR A 562 -19.22 -16.98 -15.85
CA THR A 562 -18.41 -16.15 -16.78
C THR A 562 -16.96 -15.99 -16.27
N MET A 563 -16.78 -15.77 -14.97
CA MET A 563 -15.46 -15.68 -14.36
C MET A 563 -14.65 -16.97 -14.56
N VAL A 564 -15.26 -18.15 -14.36
CA VAL A 564 -14.58 -19.44 -14.58
C VAL A 564 -14.15 -19.60 -16.03
N GLU A 565 -15.00 -19.24 -16.98
CA GLU A 565 -14.62 -19.29 -18.41
C GLU A 565 -13.47 -18.32 -18.74
N GLN A 566 -13.46 -17.14 -18.17
CA GLN A 566 -12.35 -16.19 -18.32
C GLN A 566 -11.05 -16.73 -17.70
N ILE A 567 -11.11 -17.37 -16.53
CA ILE A 567 -9.95 -18.05 -15.92
C ILE A 567 -9.41 -19.12 -16.86
N LYS A 568 -10.26 -19.94 -17.43
CA LYS A 568 -9.87 -21.01 -18.38
C LYS A 568 -9.23 -20.47 -19.66
N ALA A 569 -9.67 -19.30 -20.11
CA ALA A 569 -9.16 -18.66 -21.32
C ALA A 569 -7.90 -17.79 -21.10
N SER A 570 -7.41 -17.65 -19.85
CA SER A 570 -6.34 -16.72 -19.49
C SER A 570 -4.91 -17.27 -19.61
N GLY A 571 -4.73 -18.52 -20.06
CA GLY A 571 -3.41 -19.14 -20.20
C GLY A 571 -2.71 -19.51 -18.89
N ILE A 572 -3.42 -19.57 -17.75
CA ILE A 572 -2.81 -19.91 -16.45
C ILE A 572 -2.77 -21.41 -16.13
N GLU A 573 -3.15 -22.27 -17.05
CA GLU A 573 -3.19 -23.72 -16.86
C GLU A 573 -1.83 -24.35 -16.53
N ASP A 574 -0.73 -23.70 -16.89
CA ASP A 574 0.62 -24.13 -16.51
C ASP A 574 0.93 -23.90 -15.03
N TYR A 575 0.20 -22.99 -14.38
CA TYR A 575 0.39 -22.61 -12.97
C TYR A 575 -0.73 -23.13 -12.07
N VAL A 576 -1.96 -23.20 -12.57
CA VAL A 576 -3.17 -23.49 -11.78
C VAL A 576 -3.93 -24.67 -12.37
N ARG A 577 -4.40 -25.57 -11.52
CA ARG A 577 -5.25 -26.70 -11.87
C ARG A 577 -6.67 -26.23 -12.12
N LEU A 578 -7.09 -26.16 -13.36
CA LEU A 578 -8.42 -25.67 -13.76
C LEU A 578 -9.57 -26.53 -13.22
N ASP A 579 -9.38 -27.86 -13.10
CA ASP A 579 -10.34 -28.78 -12.48
C ASP A 579 -10.60 -28.46 -11.01
N ALA A 580 -9.58 -28.03 -10.26
CA ALA A 580 -9.74 -27.57 -8.87
C ALA A 580 -10.54 -26.26 -8.82
N VAL A 581 -10.33 -25.34 -9.78
CA VAL A 581 -11.12 -24.10 -9.89
C VAL A 581 -12.58 -24.38 -10.17
N GLU A 582 -12.88 -25.23 -11.16
CA GLU A 582 -14.24 -25.65 -11.50
C GLU A 582 -14.96 -26.30 -10.30
N LYS A 583 -14.27 -27.17 -9.58
CA LYS A 583 -14.79 -27.80 -8.35
C LYS A 583 -15.14 -26.77 -7.29
N MET A 584 -14.26 -25.80 -7.02
CA MET A 584 -14.52 -24.73 -6.06
C MET A 584 -15.71 -23.86 -6.48
N ALA A 585 -15.81 -23.52 -7.76
CA ALA A 585 -16.91 -22.72 -8.29
C ALA A 585 -18.25 -23.45 -8.13
N LYS A 586 -18.30 -24.74 -8.48
CA LYS A 586 -19.49 -25.57 -8.30
C LYS A 586 -19.92 -25.64 -6.83
N LEU A 587 -19.00 -25.92 -5.90
CA LEU A 587 -19.28 -25.98 -4.47
C LEU A 587 -19.81 -24.64 -3.95
N HIS A 588 -19.31 -23.52 -4.45
CA HIS A 588 -19.79 -22.19 -4.09
C HIS A 588 -21.21 -21.92 -4.61
N GLN A 589 -21.49 -22.26 -5.89
CA GLN A 589 -22.80 -22.10 -6.50
C GLN A 589 -23.86 -22.99 -5.83
N ASP A 590 -23.51 -24.23 -5.47
CA ASP A 590 -24.38 -25.19 -4.77
C ASP A 590 -24.57 -24.85 -3.28
N GLY A 591 -23.94 -23.78 -2.78
CA GLY A 591 -24.01 -23.38 -1.36
C GLY A 591 -23.31 -24.32 -0.37
N GLN A 592 -22.46 -25.23 -0.87
CA GLN A 592 -21.73 -26.21 -0.06
C GLN A 592 -20.45 -25.63 0.61
N GLY A 593 -20.22 -24.32 0.47
CA GLY A 593 -19.13 -23.60 1.13
C GLY A 593 -18.97 -22.20 0.56
N ASP A 594 -18.19 -21.36 1.26
CA ASP A 594 -17.81 -20.04 0.77
C ASP A 594 -16.42 -20.09 0.14
N TYR A 595 -16.38 -20.07 -1.18
CA TYR A 595 -15.14 -20.07 -1.97
C TYR A 595 -14.90 -18.73 -2.69
N ALA A 596 -15.75 -17.72 -2.48
CA ALA A 596 -15.72 -16.46 -3.21
C ALA A 596 -14.34 -15.80 -3.20
N ARG A 597 -13.72 -15.65 -2.02
CA ARG A 597 -12.40 -15.02 -1.89
C ARG A 597 -11.29 -15.80 -2.61
N ARG A 598 -11.35 -17.13 -2.58
CA ARG A 598 -10.35 -17.98 -3.27
C ARG A 598 -10.50 -17.90 -4.77
N LEU A 599 -11.71 -18.02 -5.28
CA LEU A 599 -12.01 -17.87 -6.70
C LEU A 599 -11.60 -16.47 -7.19
N TRP A 600 -11.91 -15.44 -6.42
CA TRP A 600 -11.51 -14.08 -6.72
C TRP A 600 -10.00 -13.91 -6.78
N THR A 601 -9.26 -14.49 -5.84
CA THR A 601 -7.78 -14.43 -5.83
C THR A 601 -7.19 -15.07 -7.09
N ILE A 602 -7.70 -16.23 -7.51
CA ILE A 602 -7.26 -16.88 -8.74
C ILE A 602 -7.66 -16.04 -9.97
N TYR A 603 -8.86 -15.46 -9.96
CA TYR A 603 -9.33 -14.64 -11.07
C TYR A 603 -8.49 -13.37 -11.27
N MET A 604 -8.11 -12.70 -10.20
CA MET A 604 -7.23 -11.52 -10.30
C MET A 604 -5.84 -11.89 -10.84
N PHE A 605 -5.31 -13.07 -10.48
CA PHE A 605 -4.09 -13.59 -11.11
C PHE A 605 -4.30 -13.90 -12.60
N ALA A 606 -5.42 -14.50 -12.98
CA ALA A 606 -5.76 -14.80 -14.38
C ALA A 606 -5.84 -13.54 -15.23
N LEU A 607 -6.51 -12.48 -14.74
CA LEU A 607 -6.60 -11.20 -15.43
C LEU A 607 -5.22 -10.52 -15.56
N TRP A 608 -4.41 -10.59 -14.51
CA TRP A 608 -3.05 -10.06 -14.53
C TRP A 608 -2.18 -10.81 -15.55
N HIS A 609 -2.26 -12.16 -15.58
CA HIS A 609 -1.54 -12.99 -16.53
C HIS A 609 -1.89 -12.62 -17.98
N ALA A 610 -3.17 -12.54 -18.30
CA ALA A 610 -3.63 -12.13 -19.62
C ALA A 610 -3.14 -10.72 -19.99
N THR A 611 -3.07 -9.80 -19.02
CA THR A 611 -2.64 -8.41 -19.26
C THR A 611 -1.13 -8.30 -19.51
N TYR A 612 -0.30 -9.02 -18.76
CA TYR A 612 1.15 -8.79 -18.74
C TYR A 612 1.98 -9.90 -19.39
N MET A 613 1.48 -11.13 -19.42
CA MET A 613 2.23 -12.28 -19.96
C MET A 613 1.83 -12.62 -21.39
N GLU A 614 0.53 -12.61 -21.73
CA GLU A 614 0.08 -12.88 -23.09
C GLU A 614 0.25 -11.69 -24.04
N ALA A 615 0.15 -10.46 -23.53
CA ALA A 615 0.32 -9.25 -24.35
C ALA A 615 1.74 -9.08 -24.92
N THR A 616 2.74 -9.70 -24.31
CA THR A 616 4.13 -9.73 -24.84
C THR A 616 4.24 -10.58 -26.13
N THR A 617 3.32 -11.50 -26.38
CA THR A 617 3.24 -12.29 -27.61
C THR A 617 2.40 -11.63 -28.72
N LYS A 618 1.58 -10.63 -28.39
CA LYS A 618 0.73 -9.90 -29.35
C LYS A 618 0.70 -8.41 -29.01
N LYS A 619 1.44 -7.59 -29.76
CA LYS A 619 1.33 -6.11 -29.89
C LYS A 619 0.11 -5.45 -29.19
N ALA A 620 -0.04 -5.54 -27.87
CA ALA A 620 -1.21 -5.05 -27.13
C ALA A 620 -0.94 -3.76 -26.33
N VAL A 621 0.20 -3.10 -26.53
CA VAL A 621 0.50 -1.79 -25.89
C VAL A 621 -0.23 -0.61 -26.59
N ALA A 622 -0.97 -0.86 -27.65
CA ALA A 622 -1.62 0.18 -28.48
C ALA A 622 -3.14 0.32 -28.29
N ALA A 623 -3.75 -0.34 -27.30
CA ALA A 623 -5.22 -0.37 -27.16
C ALA A 623 -5.78 0.07 -25.79
N PHE A 624 -4.98 0.73 -24.94
CA PHE A 624 -5.49 1.26 -23.68
C PHE A 624 -5.22 2.77 -23.52
#